data_72f61c8202f4d490792524a53a3bb33f
#
_entry.id   72f61c8202f4d490792524a53a3bb33f
#
_cell.length_a   1.000
_cell.length_b   1.000
_cell.length_c   1.000
_cell.angle_alpha   90.00
_cell.angle_beta   90.00
_cell.angle_gamma   90.00
#
_symmetry.space_group_name_H-M   'P 1'
#
loop_
_entity.id
_entity.type
_entity.pdbx_description
1 polymer ?
#
loop_
_entity_poly.entity_id
_entity_poly.type
_entity_poly.pdbx_seq_one_letter_code
_entity_poly.pdbx_strand_id
1 'polypeptide(L)'
;MTKLPDNEIGQAAVNSLRRYGVNTRYITRGGERIGIYYMERGSAMRPSKVVYDRAHSSMAEASEEDFDFDEIMKGARWFHWTGITPAISDSAARL
;
A
#
# COMPACT_ATOMS: atom_id res chain seq x y z
N MET A 1 0.18 0.90 8.22
CA MET A 1 1.42 0.24 7.77
C MET A 1 1.34 -0.05 6.29
N THR A 2 2.45 -0.09 5.59
CA THR A 2 2.61 -0.48 4.17
C THR A 2 4.09 -0.60 3.82
N LYS A 3 4.41 -1.17 2.65
CA LYS A 3 5.78 -1.20 2.12
C LYS A 3 5.84 -0.42 0.81
N LEU A 4 6.80 0.47 0.69
CA LEU A 4 7.02 1.34 -0.47
C LEU A 4 8.46 1.25 -0.95
N PRO A 5 8.73 1.41 -2.26
CA PRO A 5 10.10 1.37 -2.78
C PRO A 5 10.95 2.49 -2.19
N ASP A 6 12.24 2.21 -2.06
CA ASP A 6 13.22 3.19 -1.55
C ASP A 6 13.78 4.05 -2.69
N ASN A 7 12.89 4.84 -3.27
CA ASN A 7 13.16 5.79 -4.34
C ASN A 7 12.26 7.03 -4.20
N GLU A 8 12.43 7.98 -5.10
CA GLU A 8 11.71 9.27 -5.09
C GLU A 8 10.20 9.09 -5.26
N ILE A 9 9.75 8.07 -5.98
CA ILE A 9 8.32 7.79 -6.18
C ILE A 9 7.71 7.29 -4.87
N GLY A 10 8.38 6.36 -4.19
CA GLY A 10 8.00 5.92 -2.85
C GLY A 10 8.02 7.07 -1.84
N GLN A 11 9.02 7.97 -1.94
CA GLN A 11 9.08 9.15 -1.09
C GLN A 11 7.93 10.13 -1.37
N ALA A 12 7.53 10.31 -2.62
CA ALA A 12 6.36 11.13 -2.97
C ALA A 12 5.07 10.57 -2.33
N ALA A 13 4.90 9.25 -2.30
CA ALA A 13 3.77 8.62 -1.62
C ALA A 13 3.78 8.89 -0.11
N VAL A 14 4.94 8.77 0.56
CA VAL A 14 5.10 9.13 1.98
C VAL A 14 4.73 10.59 2.22
N ASN A 15 5.24 11.50 1.41
CA ASN A 15 4.99 12.94 1.53
C ASN A 15 3.49 13.26 1.33
N SER A 16 2.82 12.56 0.41
CA SER A 16 1.38 12.71 0.19
C SER A 16 0.56 12.37 1.45
N LEU A 17 0.95 11.32 2.18
CA LEU A 17 0.30 10.95 3.45
C LEU A 17 0.62 11.97 4.56
N ARG A 18 1.87 12.39 4.68
CA ARG A 18 2.31 13.39 5.67
C ARG A 18 1.60 14.73 5.52
N ARG A 19 1.28 15.12 4.30
CA ARG A 19 0.53 16.36 4.03
C ARG A 19 -0.82 16.40 4.73
N TYR A 20 -1.41 15.24 5.00
CA TYR A 20 -2.68 15.11 5.73
C TYR A 20 -2.50 14.73 7.20
N GLY A 21 -1.30 14.85 7.74
CA GLY A 21 -1.00 14.54 9.15
C GLY A 21 -0.99 13.05 9.48
N VAL A 22 -0.94 12.17 8.47
CA VAL A 22 -0.86 10.72 8.70
C VAL A 22 0.51 10.36 9.27
N ASN A 23 0.54 9.60 10.35
CA ASN A 23 1.78 9.05 10.88
C ASN A 23 2.33 7.98 9.94
N THR A 24 3.54 8.20 9.42
CA THR A 24 4.19 7.34 8.43
C THR A 24 5.30 6.46 9.01
N ARG A 25 5.43 6.37 10.33
CA ARG A 25 6.55 5.66 10.97
C ARG A 25 6.54 4.15 10.68
N TYR A 26 5.38 3.58 10.37
CA TYR A 26 5.22 2.17 10.04
C TYR A 26 5.11 1.92 8.52
N ILE A 27 5.76 2.77 7.73
CA ILE A 27 5.98 2.55 6.31
C ILE A 27 7.39 1.98 6.14
N THR A 28 7.47 0.70 5.80
CA THR A 28 8.73 0.03 5.48
C THR A 28 9.18 0.43 4.08
N ARG A 29 10.49 0.58 3.91
CA ARG A 29 11.09 0.92 2.61
C ARG A 29 11.79 -0.30 2.03
N GLY A 30 11.58 -0.54 0.74
CA GLY A 30 12.19 -1.66 0.03
C GLY A 30 11.32 -2.13 -1.13
N GLY A 31 11.85 -3.08 -1.91
CA GLY A 31 11.26 -3.49 -3.16
C GLY A 31 11.55 -2.50 -4.30
N GLU A 32 11.16 -2.85 -5.52
CA GLU A 32 11.59 -2.09 -6.71
C GLU A 32 10.58 -1.02 -7.14
N ARG A 33 9.28 -1.28 -6.94
CA ARG A 33 8.25 -0.39 -7.51
C ARG A 33 7.04 -0.20 -6.61
N ILE A 34 6.38 0.95 -6.78
CA ILE A 34 5.06 1.19 -6.21
C ILE A 34 3.98 0.55 -7.09
N GLY A 35 2.92 0.01 -6.47
CA GLY A 35 1.74 -0.39 -7.22
C GLY A 35 0.93 0.82 -7.67
N ILE A 36 0.45 0.79 -8.91
CA ILE A 36 -0.30 1.88 -9.52
C ILE A 36 -1.63 1.34 -10.03
N TYR A 37 -2.63 2.17 -10.09
CA TYR A 37 -3.82 1.95 -10.90
C TYR A 37 -4.12 3.20 -11.73
N TYR A 38 -4.68 2.98 -12.90
CA TYR A 38 -5.11 4.03 -13.80
C TYR A 38 -6.63 4.01 -13.86
N MET A 39 -7.26 5.14 -13.55
CA MET A 39 -8.72 5.26 -13.59
C MET A 39 -9.13 6.22 -14.70
N GLU A 40 -9.83 5.67 -15.67
CA GLU A 40 -10.55 6.46 -16.66
C GLU A 40 -11.96 6.75 -16.13
N ARG A 41 -12.30 8.03 -16.00
CA ARG A 41 -13.65 8.40 -15.56
C ARG A 41 -14.68 8.09 -16.64
N GLY A 42 -15.75 7.47 -16.23
CA GLY A 42 -16.94 7.32 -17.06
C GLY A 42 -17.63 8.67 -17.30
N SER A 43 -18.44 8.72 -18.34
CA SER A 43 -19.25 9.88 -18.66
C SER A 43 -20.61 9.42 -19.24
N ALA A 44 -21.68 9.99 -18.73
CA ALA A 44 -23.04 9.59 -19.09
C ALA A 44 -23.24 8.07 -18.94
N MET A 45 -23.52 7.36 -20.03
CA MET A 45 -23.76 5.91 -20.01
C MET A 45 -22.48 5.07 -20.11
N ARG A 46 -21.32 5.69 -20.32
CA ARG A 46 -20.04 5.00 -20.36
C ARG A 46 -19.51 4.75 -18.94
N PRO A 47 -19.32 3.50 -18.50
CA PRO A 47 -18.79 3.20 -17.17
C PRO A 47 -17.34 3.67 -17.02
N SER A 48 -16.91 3.88 -15.77
CA SER A 48 -15.51 4.07 -15.43
C SER A 48 -14.73 2.78 -15.69
N LYS A 49 -13.48 2.92 -16.11
CA LYS A 49 -12.55 1.80 -16.32
C LYS A 49 -11.34 1.95 -15.42
N VAL A 50 -10.93 0.86 -14.77
CA VAL A 50 -9.73 0.82 -13.97
C VAL A 50 -8.76 -0.22 -14.55
N VAL A 51 -7.51 0.18 -14.72
CA VAL A 51 -6.41 -0.71 -15.09
C VAL A 51 -5.44 -0.77 -13.92
N TYR A 52 -5.21 -1.96 -13.39
CA TYR A 52 -4.29 -2.18 -12.27
C TYR A 52 -2.91 -2.59 -12.80
N ASP A 53 -1.89 -1.88 -12.34
CA ASP A 53 -0.47 -2.15 -12.57
C ASP A 53 0.24 -2.26 -11.21
N ARG A 54 0.03 -3.37 -10.51
CA ARG A 54 0.51 -3.57 -9.14
C ARG A 54 1.18 -4.93 -8.88
N ALA A 55 1.32 -5.77 -9.91
CA ALA A 55 2.11 -6.98 -9.80
C ALA A 55 3.56 -6.63 -9.46
N HIS A 56 4.20 -7.45 -8.62
CA HIS A 56 5.59 -7.25 -8.17
C HIS A 56 5.84 -5.86 -7.54
N SER A 57 4.81 -5.22 -7.01
CA SER A 57 5.00 -3.99 -6.24
C SER A 57 5.57 -4.31 -4.86
N SER A 58 6.21 -3.31 -4.24
CA SER A 58 6.78 -3.46 -2.90
C SER A 58 5.79 -4.05 -1.89
N MET A 59 4.51 -3.65 -1.95
CA MET A 59 3.49 -4.22 -1.08
C MET A 59 3.08 -5.63 -1.48
N ALA A 60 3.08 -5.97 -2.78
CA ALA A 60 2.78 -7.32 -3.24
C ALA A 60 3.85 -8.34 -2.85
N GLU A 61 5.09 -7.88 -2.68
CA GLU A 61 6.24 -8.68 -2.26
C GLU A 61 6.59 -8.53 -0.77
N ALA A 62 5.71 -7.85 -0.03
CA ALA A 62 5.90 -7.71 1.42
C ALA A 62 5.72 -9.05 2.15
N SER A 63 6.48 -9.24 3.20
CA SER A 63 6.42 -10.41 4.08
C SER A 63 6.20 -9.99 5.54
N GLU A 64 5.90 -10.96 6.39
CA GLU A 64 5.73 -10.71 7.84
C GLU A 64 6.98 -10.06 8.45
N GLU A 65 8.18 -10.38 7.94
CA GLU A 65 9.46 -9.82 8.42
C GLU A 65 9.62 -8.32 8.15
N ASP A 66 8.84 -7.78 7.22
CA ASP A 66 8.85 -6.34 6.91
C ASP A 66 8.17 -5.47 7.98
N PHE A 67 7.42 -6.08 8.90
CA PHE A 67 6.60 -5.36 9.87
C PHE A 67 6.76 -5.91 11.29
N ASP A 68 7.06 -5.03 12.23
CA ASP A 68 6.98 -5.33 13.66
C ASP A 68 5.52 -5.18 14.13
N PHE A 69 4.75 -6.26 14.03
CA PHE A 69 3.33 -6.25 14.40
C PHE A 69 3.12 -5.99 15.89
N ASP A 70 4.01 -6.45 16.75
CA ASP A 70 3.91 -6.22 18.19
C ASP A 70 4.01 -4.73 18.51
N GLU A 71 4.98 -4.04 17.90
CA GLU A 71 5.12 -2.60 18.06
C GLU A 71 3.99 -1.82 17.38
N ILE A 72 3.56 -2.23 16.17
CA ILE A 72 2.48 -1.58 15.42
C ILE A 72 1.16 -1.66 16.17
N MET A 73 0.85 -2.81 16.77
CA MET A 73 -0.40 -3.06 17.46
C MET A 73 -0.40 -2.56 18.91
N LYS A 74 0.77 -2.22 19.47
CA LYS A 74 0.90 -1.72 20.83
C LYS A 74 0.13 -0.42 21.04
N GLY A 75 -0.91 -0.49 21.85
CA GLY A 75 -1.79 0.64 22.12
C GLY A 75 -2.76 0.99 21.00
N ALA A 76 -2.80 0.22 19.93
CA ALA A 76 -3.81 0.38 18.89
C ALA A 76 -5.20 0.04 19.45
N ARG A 77 -6.16 0.93 19.22
CA ARG A 77 -7.56 0.74 19.64
C ARG A 77 -8.44 0.25 18.49
N TRP A 78 -7.95 0.38 17.27
CA TRP A 78 -8.65 0.00 16.05
C TRP A 78 -7.65 -0.42 14.99
N PHE A 79 -7.90 -1.52 14.32
CA PHE A 79 -7.16 -1.97 13.13
C PHE A 79 -8.13 -2.09 11.95
N HIS A 80 -7.89 -1.30 10.91
CA HIS A 80 -8.69 -1.34 9.69
C HIS A 80 -7.91 -1.99 8.56
N TRP A 81 -8.54 -2.94 7.89
CA TRP A 81 -8.00 -3.58 6.70
C TRP A 81 -9.11 -3.84 5.67
N THR A 82 -8.75 -4.09 4.44
CA THR A 82 -9.68 -4.46 3.37
C THR A 82 -9.20 -5.72 2.66
N GLY A 83 -10.11 -6.43 1.99
CA GLY A 83 -9.77 -7.63 1.21
C GLY A 83 -8.85 -7.38 0.01
N ILE A 84 -8.47 -6.13 -0.27
CA ILE A 84 -7.55 -5.81 -1.38
C ILE A 84 -6.15 -6.34 -1.08
N THR A 85 -5.61 -6.07 0.09
CA THR A 85 -4.23 -6.46 0.45
C THR A 85 -4.02 -7.98 0.36
N PRO A 86 -4.82 -8.84 1.00
CA PRO A 86 -4.63 -10.28 0.88
C PRO A 86 -4.90 -10.82 -0.55
N ALA A 87 -5.61 -10.08 -1.39
CA ALA A 87 -5.87 -10.48 -2.77
C ALA A 87 -4.75 -10.08 -3.77
N ILE A 88 -3.71 -9.37 -3.32
CA ILE A 88 -2.62 -8.93 -4.20
C ILE A 88 -1.63 -10.07 -4.48
N SER A 89 -1.31 -10.86 -3.47
CA SER A 89 -0.35 -11.97 -3.56
C SER A 89 -0.49 -12.93 -2.36
N ASP A 90 0.05 -14.14 -2.50
CA ASP A 90 0.10 -15.12 -1.41
C ASP A 90 0.94 -14.62 -0.22
N SER A 91 1.96 -13.83 -0.47
CA SER A 91 2.80 -13.22 0.56
C SER A 91 2.01 -12.16 1.34
N ALA A 92 1.32 -11.26 0.64
CA ALA A 92 0.48 -10.24 1.27
C ALA A 92 -0.75 -10.83 2.00
N ALA A 93 -1.20 -12.02 1.61
CA ALA A 93 -2.30 -12.71 2.28
C ALA A 93 -1.93 -13.28 3.66
N ARG A 94 -0.62 -13.43 3.93
CA ARG A 94 -0.10 -13.94 5.21
C ARG A 94 0.18 -12.84 6.24
N LEU A 95 0.18 -11.58 5.80
CA LEU A 95 0.32 -10.42 6.68
C LEU A 95 -0.91 -10.25 7.57
#